data_91fba920f9653c6c14d82fa886c3c76f
#
_entry.id   91fba920f9653c6c14d82fa886c3c76f
#
_cell.length_a   1.000
_cell.length_b   1.000
_cell.length_c   1.000
_cell.angle_alpha   90.00
_cell.angle_beta   90.00
_cell.angle_gamma   90.00
#
_symmetry.space_group_name_H-M   'P 1'
#
loop_
_entity.id
_entity.type
_entity.pdbx_description
1 polymer ?
#
loop_
_entity_poly.entity_id
_entity_poly.type
_entity_poly.pdbx_seq_one_letter_code
_entity_poly.pdbx_strand_id
1 'polypeptide(L)'
;MSEENVKTYQPRNIINSTDVMATITSRSEQRGDSEDIRRWLTNHFYRWAIGSFPLVSPIRNALDYATWFGAQTEMPEWLPPKLTGGATFYYLDPQHPELHATERNLVEFLSRQNDTRLAGKLQRINCFTALAMREAEHKKMQRRRQQGWHPATQEVLKRVLSVTCGTLVEFDATHPALRCEMAYESWHMQHCVGQFQDNNSLAGGYGDYYARHIEQGAMRLFSLRDENNIPHVTISMRVKSDGLEIEQIKGKQNRHPVKKYAADVLQFLRHIAPQPTRHADCEGMGIVYEKTPEHEGWKFITDIHDESFLLSVLHNNFHLLRHVTDPPVALQWLLLHSSPGELHQLQTIDPTVATAAEMLYPQQLWHPTIAGKNTTREPFEIESVTLQTTRYLTADERK
;
A
#
# COMPACT_ATOMS: atom_id res chain seq x y z
N MET A 1 -15.42 18.14 -27.32
CA MET A 1 -14.87 18.40 -25.96
C MET A 1 -15.79 17.69 -25.01
N SER A 2 -15.42 16.49 -24.59
CA SER A 2 -16.15 15.72 -23.57
C SER A 2 -15.90 16.40 -22.22
N GLU A 3 -16.95 16.76 -21.51
CA GLU A 3 -16.91 17.22 -20.13
C GLU A 3 -16.23 16.16 -19.29
N GLU A 4 -14.95 16.35 -19.01
CA GLU A 4 -14.24 15.56 -17.99
C GLU A 4 -14.91 15.87 -16.66
N ASN A 5 -15.63 14.90 -16.14
CA ASN A 5 -16.21 14.91 -14.81
C ASN A 5 -15.12 15.27 -13.79
N VAL A 6 -15.08 16.53 -13.37
CA VAL A 6 -14.18 16.97 -12.30
C VAL A 6 -14.58 16.18 -11.06
N LYS A 7 -13.78 15.20 -10.71
CA LYS A 7 -14.02 14.41 -9.51
C LYS A 7 -14.03 15.33 -8.31
N THR A 8 -15.17 15.43 -7.66
CA THR A 8 -15.37 16.19 -6.43
C THR A 8 -15.21 15.30 -5.22
N TYR A 9 -14.84 15.89 -4.08
CA TYR A 9 -14.78 15.16 -2.81
C TYR A 9 -16.17 14.65 -2.43
N GLN A 10 -16.29 13.36 -2.20
CA GLN A 10 -17.52 12.76 -1.69
C GLN A 10 -17.51 12.84 -0.16
N PRO A 11 -18.53 13.43 0.45
CA PRO A 11 -18.59 13.50 1.90
C PRO A 11 -18.74 12.09 2.51
N ARG A 12 -17.87 11.75 3.45
CA ARG A 12 -17.94 10.53 4.26
C ARG A 12 -17.85 10.91 5.72
N ASN A 13 -18.55 10.16 6.56
CA ASN A 13 -18.49 10.33 8.00
C ASN A 13 -17.29 9.54 8.55
N ILE A 14 -16.07 10.08 8.42
CA ILE A 14 -14.88 9.48 9.02
C ILE A 14 -14.83 9.85 10.49
N ILE A 15 -14.93 8.85 11.36
CA ILE A 15 -15.08 9.07 12.81
C ILE A 15 -13.78 9.56 13.47
N ASN A 16 -12.63 9.12 12.95
CA ASN A 16 -11.29 9.51 13.42
C ASN A 16 -10.62 10.57 12.54
N SER A 17 -11.40 11.43 11.91
CA SER A 17 -10.90 12.45 10.99
C SER A 17 -9.86 13.41 11.61
N THR A 18 -9.96 13.70 12.90
CA THR A 18 -8.97 14.48 13.67
C THR A 18 -7.63 13.78 13.77
N ASP A 19 -7.62 12.46 14.00
CA ASP A 19 -6.39 11.68 14.12
C ASP A 19 -5.69 11.56 12.77
N VAL A 20 -6.47 11.42 11.69
CA VAL A 20 -5.96 11.46 10.31
C VAL A 20 -5.27 12.79 10.04
N MET A 21 -5.88 13.92 10.41
CA MET A 21 -5.28 15.24 10.25
C MET A 21 -4.00 15.38 11.05
N ALA A 22 -4.02 15.01 12.32
CA ALA A 22 -2.87 15.08 13.22
C ALA A 22 -1.70 14.25 12.69
N THR A 23 -1.99 13.04 12.19
CA THR A 23 -0.97 12.14 11.64
C THR A 23 -0.35 12.69 10.34
N ILE A 24 -1.15 13.23 9.42
CA ILE A 24 -0.64 13.90 8.20
C ILE A 24 0.27 15.08 8.58
N THR A 25 -0.14 15.90 9.54
CA THR A 25 0.63 17.05 10.01
C THR A 25 1.97 16.61 10.59
N SER A 26 1.96 15.64 11.51
CA SER A 26 3.16 15.10 12.13
C SER A 26 4.15 14.53 11.11
N ARG A 27 3.66 13.74 10.15
CA ARG A 27 4.53 13.20 9.08
C ARG A 27 5.13 14.30 8.22
N SER A 28 4.36 15.33 7.88
CA SER A 28 4.86 16.48 7.12
C SER A 28 5.95 17.26 7.87
N GLU A 29 5.80 17.40 9.18
CA GLU A 29 6.81 18.02 10.04
C GLU A 29 8.09 17.19 10.12
N GLN A 30 7.95 15.89 10.34
CA GLN A 30 9.08 14.95 10.38
C GLN A 30 9.87 14.90 9.07
N ARG A 31 9.20 15.06 7.92
CA ARG A 31 9.88 15.14 6.60
C ARG A 31 10.55 16.50 6.36
N GLY A 32 10.19 17.53 7.12
CA GLY A 32 10.65 18.89 6.84
C GLY A 32 10.05 19.52 5.59
N ASP A 33 8.79 19.16 5.26
CA ASP A 33 8.10 19.70 4.10
C ASP A 33 8.01 21.23 4.15
N SER A 34 8.05 21.89 2.98
CA SER A 34 7.86 23.35 2.91
C SER A 34 6.49 23.77 3.39
N GLU A 35 6.33 25.01 3.83
CA GLU A 35 5.07 25.55 4.34
C GLU A 35 3.93 25.41 3.31
N ASP A 36 4.22 25.65 2.02
CA ASP A 36 3.22 25.50 0.94
C ASP A 36 2.76 24.06 0.79
N ILE A 37 3.66 23.09 0.89
CA ILE A 37 3.34 21.64 0.83
C ILE A 37 2.57 21.24 2.08
N ARG A 38 3.02 21.65 3.26
CA ARG A 38 2.33 21.34 4.53
C ARG A 38 0.88 21.85 4.51
N ARG A 39 0.67 23.07 4.08
CA ARG A 39 -0.67 23.67 3.91
C ARG A 39 -1.49 22.90 2.88
N TRP A 40 -0.87 22.47 1.78
CA TRP A 40 -1.57 21.68 0.76
C TRP A 40 -1.99 20.31 1.30
N LEU A 41 -1.13 19.63 2.07
CA LEU A 41 -1.43 18.33 2.68
C LEU A 41 -2.59 18.44 3.68
N THR A 42 -2.54 19.41 4.58
CA THR A 42 -3.59 19.60 5.60
C THR A 42 -4.91 20.10 5.04
N ASN A 43 -4.94 20.64 3.82
CA ASN A 43 -6.16 21.03 3.13
C ASN A 43 -6.58 20.00 2.09
N HIS A 44 -5.86 19.90 0.97
CA HIS A 44 -6.31 19.15 -0.20
C HIS A 44 -6.12 17.64 -0.06
N PHE A 45 -4.97 17.18 0.45
CA PHE A 45 -4.74 15.77 0.66
C PHE A 45 -5.62 15.21 1.76
N TYR A 46 -5.73 15.90 2.89
CA TYR A 46 -6.63 15.50 3.97
C TYR A 46 -8.07 15.35 3.50
N ARG A 47 -8.62 16.33 2.76
CA ARG A 47 -9.99 16.23 2.22
C ARG A 47 -10.17 15.05 1.29
N TRP A 48 -9.16 14.77 0.48
CA TRP A 48 -9.18 13.58 -0.38
C TRP A 48 -9.12 12.30 0.45
N ALA A 49 -8.26 12.24 1.46
CA ALA A 49 -8.12 11.08 2.33
C ALA A 49 -9.45 10.72 3.00
N ILE A 50 -10.10 11.69 3.66
CA ILE A 50 -11.36 11.43 4.35
C ILE A 50 -12.57 11.27 3.40
N GLY A 51 -12.53 11.86 2.21
CA GLY A 51 -13.66 11.86 1.27
C GLY A 51 -13.59 10.79 0.19
N SER A 52 -12.39 10.35 -0.22
CA SER A 52 -12.23 9.58 -1.46
C SER A 52 -11.19 8.46 -1.40
N PHE A 53 -10.41 8.35 -0.34
CA PHE A 53 -9.48 7.24 -0.19
C PHE A 53 -10.27 5.91 -0.12
N PRO A 54 -9.96 4.90 -0.98
CA PRO A 54 -10.83 3.74 -1.14
C PRO A 54 -10.80 2.78 0.07
N LEU A 55 -9.66 2.72 0.79
CA LEU A 55 -9.43 1.74 1.84
C LEU A 55 -9.83 2.32 3.20
N VAL A 56 -11.14 2.36 3.46
CA VAL A 56 -11.75 2.77 4.72
C VAL A 56 -12.64 1.64 5.24
N SER A 57 -12.66 1.45 6.55
CA SER A 57 -13.43 0.41 7.21
C SER A 57 -14.78 0.95 7.68
N PRO A 58 -15.91 0.35 7.30
CA PRO A 58 -17.21 0.79 7.77
C PRO A 58 -17.40 0.46 9.25
N ILE A 59 -18.05 1.36 9.99
CA ILE A 59 -18.48 1.17 11.38
C ILE A 59 -20.00 1.06 11.36
N ARG A 60 -20.53 -0.11 11.67
CA ARG A 60 -21.96 -0.44 11.63
C ARG A 60 -22.53 -0.71 13.00
N ASN A 61 -21.68 -1.08 13.97
CA ASN A 61 -22.06 -1.51 15.31
C ASN A 61 -20.93 -1.27 16.32
N ALA A 62 -21.19 -1.62 17.59
CA ALA A 62 -20.23 -1.45 18.68
C ALA A 62 -18.97 -2.32 18.50
N LEU A 63 -19.08 -3.50 17.88
CA LEU A 63 -17.96 -4.38 17.62
C LEU A 63 -17.00 -3.78 16.58
N ASP A 64 -17.55 -3.26 15.47
CA ASP A 64 -16.75 -2.53 14.47
C ASP A 64 -15.99 -1.36 15.12
N TYR A 65 -16.68 -0.63 16.02
CA TYR A 65 -16.08 0.48 16.74
C TYR A 65 -14.94 0.02 17.65
N ALA A 66 -15.20 -1.01 18.48
CA ALA A 66 -14.21 -1.56 19.40
C ALA A 66 -12.96 -2.11 18.69
N THR A 67 -13.13 -2.65 17.47
CA THR A 67 -12.04 -3.14 16.64
C THR A 67 -10.98 -2.07 16.37
N TRP A 68 -11.40 -0.85 16.10
CA TRP A 68 -10.50 0.24 15.69
C TRP A 68 -10.08 1.16 16.84
N PHE A 69 -10.93 1.30 17.85
CA PHE A 69 -10.68 2.18 19.00
C PHE A 69 -10.25 1.42 20.26
N GLY A 70 -10.28 0.09 20.23
CA GLY A 70 -9.98 -0.78 21.36
C GLY A 70 -11.22 -1.14 22.19
N ALA A 71 -11.24 -2.37 22.69
CA ALA A 71 -12.39 -2.92 23.45
C ALA A 71 -12.71 -2.16 24.74
N GLN A 72 -11.76 -1.41 25.28
CA GLN A 72 -11.93 -0.58 26.48
C GLN A 72 -12.47 0.83 26.18
N THR A 73 -12.54 1.21 24.89
CA THR A 73 -12.99 2.55 24.50
C THR A 73 -14.49 2.54 24.32
N GLU A 74 -15.19 3.27 25.19
CA GLU A 74 -16.63 3.42 25.08
C GLU A 74 -17.02 4.15 23.79
N MET A 75 -18.03 3.61 23.12
CA MET A 75 -18.58 4.25 21.94
C MET A 75 -19.32 5.53 22.33
N PRO A 76 -19.06 6.68 21.68
CA PRO A 76 -19.71 7.94 21.99
C PRO A 76 -21.24 7.83 21.96
N GLU A 77 -21.94 8.39 22.93
CA GLU A 77 -23.40 8.31 23.07
C GLU A 77 -24.18 8.79 21.83
N TRP A 78 -23.60 9.70 21.06
CA TRP A 78 -24.23 10.22 19.85
C TRP A 78 -24.19 9.23 18.65
N LEU A 79 -23.32 8.23 18.67
CA LEU A 79 -23.07 7.34 17.54
C LEU A 79 -24.16 6.26 17.39
N PRO A 80 -24.56 5.50 18.44
CA PRO A 80 -25.57 4.45 18.33
C PRO A 80 -26.90 4.92 17.69
N PRO A 81 -27.49 6.06 18.09
CA PRO A 81 -28.72 6.53 17.48
C PRO A 81 -28.58 6.82 15.97
N LYS A 82 -27.41 7.30 15.55
CA LYS A 82 -27.15 7.57 14.13
C LYS A 82 -26.96 6.29 13.31
N LEU A 83 -26.29 5.29 13.85
CA LEU A 83 -26.14 3.98 13.21
C LEU A 83 -27.51 3.30 13.06
N THR A 84 -28.34 3.31 14.09
CA THR A 84 -29.71 2.78 14.04
C THR A 84 -30.58 3.55 13.04
N GLY A 85 -30.33 4.85 12.87
CA GLY A 85 -30.97 5.71 11.87
C GLY A 85 -30.48 5.51 10.45
N GLY A 86 -29.62 4.52 10.17
CA GLY A 86 -29.12 4.18 8.83
C GLY A 86 -27.92 5.02 8.35
N ALA A 87 -27.32 5.85 9.21
CA ALA A 87 -26.10 6.58 8.85
C ALA A 87 -24.89 5.63 8.84
N THR A 88 -24.10 5.71 7.78
CA THR A 88 -22.85 4.96 7.69
C THR A 88 -21.69 5.82 8.14
N PHE A 89 -20.87 5.27 9.03
CA PHE A 89 -19.61 5.85 9.49
C PHE A 89 -18.45 4.97 9.04
N TYR A 90 -17.27 5.56 8.97
CA TYR A 90 -16.07 4.85 8.56
C TYR A 90 -14.89 5.20 9.47
N TYR A 91 -13.98 4.26 9.60
CA TYR A 91 -12.64 4.44 10.15
C TYR A 91 -11.64 4.49 9.01
N LEU A 92 -10.71 5.41 9.04
CA LEU A 92 -9.56 5.49 8.14
C LEU A 92 -8.29 5.26 8.97
N ASP A 93 -7.58 4.15 8.69
CA ASP A 93 -6.28 3.92 9.31
C ASP A 93 -5.28 4.99 8.86
N PRO A 94 -4.88 5.93 9.76
CA PRO A 94 -3.96 6.99 9.39
C PRO A 94 -2.54 6.47 9.09
N GLN A 95 -2.25 5.21 9.44
CA GLN A 95 -0.98 4.53 9.17
C GLN A 95 -1.07 3.57 7.98
N HIS A 96 -2.17 3.59 7.22
CA HIS A 96 -2.32 2.69 6.08
C HIS A 96 -1.21 2.90 5.03
N PRO A 97 -0.49 1.84 4.60
CA PRO A 97 0.66 1.96 3.70
C PRO A 97 0.35 2.65 2.37
N GLU A 98 -0.83 2.37 1.77
CA GLU A 98 -1.25 3.02 0.51
C GLU A 98 -1.53 4.51 0.70
N LEU A 99 -2.05 4.92 1.86
CA LEU A 99 -2.24 6.33 2.18
C LEU A 99 -0.89 7.04 2.29
N HIS A 100 0.07 6.42 2.99
CA HIS A 100 1.44 6.93 3.10
C HIS A 100 2.15 6.98 1.74
N ALA A 101 2.02 5.93 0.93
CA ALA A 101 2.61 5.89 -0.41
C ALA A 101 2.03 7.00 -1.29
N THR A 102 0.72 7.22 -1.23
CA THR A 102 0.06 8.28 -1.99
C THR A 102 0.52 9.66 -1.52
N GLU A 103 0.57 9.90 -0.21
CA GLU A 103 1.07 11.15 0.39
C GLU A 103 2.49 11.45 -0.07
N ARG A 104 3.41 10.51 0.11
CA ARG A 104 4.82 10.63 -0.26
C ARG A 104 5.00 10.93 -1.74
N ASN A 105 4.30 10.18 -2.59
CA ASN A 105 4.33 10.37 -4.03
C ASN A 105 3.83 11.77 -4.46
N LEU A 106 2.83 12.31 -3.77
CA LEU A 106 2.32 13.66 -4.02
C LEU A 106 3.27 14.72 -3.50
N VAL A 107 3.87 14.55 -2.32
CA VAL A 107 4.90 15.46 -1.80
C VAL A 107 6.07 15.56 -2.77
N GLU A 108 6.57 14.43 -3.25
CA GLU A 108 7.64 14.37 -4.25
C GLU A 108 7.25 15.10 -5.55
N PHE A 109 6.04 14.87 -6.05
CA PHE A 109 5.52 15.58 -7.23
C PHE A 109 5.43 17.08 -6.99
N LEU A 110 4.83 17.52 -5.87
CA LEU A 110 4.61 18.93 -5.54
C LEU A 110 5.92 19.69 -5.27
N SER A 111 6.90 19.04 -4.64
CA SER A 111 8.22 19.63 -4.39
C SER A 111 8.93 20.05 -5.68
N ARG A 112 8.73 19.29 -6.75
CA ARG A 112 9.29 19.62 -8.07
C ARG A 112 8.53 20.72 -8.81
N GLN A 113 7.34 21.09 -8.35
CA GLN A 113 6.57 22.15 -9.00
C GLN A 113 7.08 23.57 -8.66
N ASN A 114 8.03 23.70 -7.74
CA ASN A 114 8.60 25.00 -7.35
C ASN A 114 9.30 25.72 -8.50
N ASP A 115 9.81 24.99 -9.49
CA ASP A 115 10.46 25.55 -10.68
C ASP A 115 9.52 25.62 -11.90
N THR A 116 8.23 25.46 -11.69
CA THR A 116 7.22 25.43 -12.76
C THR A 116 6.24 26.62 -12.65
N ARG A 117 5.27 26.65 -13.57
CA ARG A 117 4.16 27.63 -13.55
C ARG A 117 3.27 27.51 -12.30
N LEU A 118 3.43 26.43 -11.52
CA LEU A 118 2.71 26.17 -10.26
C LEU A 118 3.44 26.73 -9.03
N ALA A 119 4.64 27.27 -9.17
CA ALA A 119 5.36 27.93 -8.08
C ALA A 119 4.47 28.93 -7.35
N GLY A 120 4.34 28.80 -6.04
CA GLY A 120 3.48 29.64 -5.20
C GLY A 120 1.96 29.52 -5.46
N LYS A 121 1.52 28.52 -6.23
CA LYS A 121 0.11 28.33 -6.61
C LYS A 121 -0.42 26.94 -6.25
N LEU A 122 0.28 26.16 -5.43
CA LEU A 122 -0.10 24.79 -5.09
C LEU A 122 -1.53 24.71 -4.53
N GLN A 123 -1.95 25.71 -3.77
CA GLN A 123 -3.30 25.76 -3.19
C GLN A 123 -4.43 25.87 -4.22
N ARG A 124 -4.11 26.10 -5.50
CA ARG A 124 -5.11 26.18 -6.59
C ARG A 124 -5.43 24.81 -7.20
N ILE A 125 -4.66 23.79 -6.89
CA ILE A 125 -4.88 22.43 -7.37
C ILE A 125 -5.34 21.53 -6.22
N ASN A 126 -6.47 20.86 -6.42
CA ASN A 126 -6.93 19.87 -5.46
C ASN A 126 -6.18 18.54 -5.61
N CYS A 127 -6.40 17.59 -4.69
CA CYS A 127 -5.70 16.32 -4.69
C CYS A 127 -5.99 15.48 -5.96
N PHE A 128 -7.22 15.48 -6.47
CA PHE A 128 -7.54 14.78 -7.73
C PHE A 128 -6.77 15.35 -8.92
N THR A 129 -6.66 16.67 -8.98
CA THR A 129 -5.89 17.35 -10.03
C THR A 129 -4.40 17.00 -9.90
N ALA A 130 -3.85 17.02 -8.69
CA ALA A 130 -2.45 16.66 -8.45
C ALA A 130 -2.16 15.20 -8.84
N LEU A 131 -3.04 14.27 -8.49
CA LEU A 131 -2.94 12.86 -8.90
C LEU A 131 -2.99 12.70 -10.42
N ALA A 132 -3.94 13.39 -11.09
CA ALA A 132 -4.08 13.35 -12.54
C ALA A 132 -2.86 13.96 -13.26
N MET A 133 -2.34 15.09 -12.75
CA MET A 133 -1.14 15.72 -13.31
C MET A 133 0.09 14.81 -13.16
N ARG A 134 0.27 14.20 -11.98
CA ARG A 134 1.34 13.23 -11.76
C ARG A 134 1.23 12.04 -12.73
N GLU A 135 0.02 11.50 -12.91
CA GLU A 135 -0.22 10.40 -13.86
C GLU A 135 0.05 10.84 -15.32
N ALA A 136 -0.35 12.06 -15.69
CA ALA A 136 -0.08 12.60 -17.03
C ALA A 136 1.41 12.80 -17.28
N GLU A 137 2.18 13.27 -16.27
CA GLU A 137 3.65 13.33 -16.36
C GLU A 137 4.23 11.93 -16.58
N HIS A 138 3.82 10.94 -15.79
CA HIS A 138 4.26 9.55 -15.97
C HIS A 138 3.95 9.04 -17.39
N LYS A 139 2.75 9.27 -17.92
CA LYS A 139 2.36 8.89 -19.29
C LYS A 139 3.19 9.63 -20.34
N LYS A 140 3.44 10.94 -20.15
CA LYS A 140 4.29 11.73 -21.06
C LYS A 140 5.73 11.22 -21.08
N MET A 141 6.25 10.92 -19.91
CA MET A 141 7.56 10.33 -19.73
C MET A 141 7.65 8.93 -20.35
N GLN A 142 6.60 8.16 -20.30
CA GLN A 142 6.48 6.88 -21.00
C GLN A 142 6.50 7.00 -22.54
N ARG A 143 5.92 8.03 -23.11
CA ARG A 143 5.89 8.27 -24.59
C ARG A 143 7.23 8.75 -25.16
N ARG A 144 8.07 9.45 -24.39
CA ARG A 144 9.42 9.91 -24.82
C ARG A 144 10.43 8.78 -25.03
N ARG A 145 10.06 7.54 -24.86
CA ARG A 145 10.89 6.33 -24.80
C ARG A 145 11.28 5.73 -26.14
N GLN A 146 10.99 6.33 -27.24
CA GLN A 146 11.39 5.81 -28.56
C GLN A 146 12.89 5.96 -28.84
N GLN A 147 13.63 6.63 -27.97
CA GLN A 147 15.09 6.70 -28.04
C GLN A 147 15.67 5.59 -27.15
N GLY A 148 16.29 4.59 -27.78
CA GLY A 148 16.93 3.49 -27.06
C GLY A 148 18.10 3.96 -26.19
N TRP A 149 18.29 3.32 -25.04
CA TRP A 149 19.44 3.49 -24.16
C TRP A 149 20.29 2.23 -24.16
N HIS A 150 21.59 2.41 -24.06
CA HIS A 150 22.52 1.31 -23.87
C HIS A 150 22.96 1.27 -22.41
N PRO A 151 23.29 0.08 -21.87
CA PRO A 151 23.85 -0.02 -20.55
C PRO A 151 25.13 0.80 -20.47
N ALA A 152 25.37 1.40 -19.31
CA ALA A 152 26.67 1.98 -18.99
C ALA A 152 27.69 0.84 -18.74
N THR A 153 28.82 1.16 -18.17
CA THR A 153 29.81 0.14 -17.82
C THR A 153 29.29 -0.71 -16.64
N GLN A 154 29.59 -1.99 -16.60
CA GLN A 154 29.22 -2.87 -15.49
C GLN A 154 29.83 -2.43 -14.15
N GLU A 155 30.89 -1.62 -14.19
CA GLU A 155 31.58 -1.05 -13.02
C GLU A 155 30.70 -0.12 -12.19
N VAL A 156 29.63 0.45 -12.76
CA VAL A 156 28.63 1.26 -12.03
C VAL A 156 27.81 0.43 -11.04
N LEU A 157 27.76 -0.89 -11.26
CA LEU A 157 26.89 -1.79 -10.51
C LEU A 157 27.72 -2.67 -9.57
N LYS A 158 27.56 -2.46 -8.27
CA LYS A 158 28.18 -3.29 -7.24
C LYS A 158 27.26 -4.47 -6.91
N ARG A 159 27.81 -5.68 -7.02
CA ARG A 159 27.07 -6.89 -6.66
C ARG A 159 26.78 -6.92 -5.16
N VAL A 160 25.51 -7.09 -4.80
CA VAL A 160 25.05 -7.21 -3.42
C VAL A 160 24.75 -8.66 -3.06
N LEU A 161 23.90 -9.33 -3.86
CA LEU A 161 23.40 -10.66 -3.56
C LEU A 161 23.05 -11.41 -4.84
N SER A 162 23.44 -12.69 -4.94
CA SER A 162 22.89 -13.58 -5.97
C SER A 162 21.66 -14.28 -5.47
N VAL A 163 20.64 -14.30 -6.30
CA VAL A 163 19.32 -14.87 -6.03
C VAL A 163 18.88 -15.77 -7.18
N THR A 164 17.72 -16.40 -7.04
CA THR A 164 17.24 -17.40 -8.01
C THR A 164 17.06 -16.84 -9.42
N CYS A 165 16.50 -15.61 -9.53
CA CYS A 165 16.18 -15.00 -10.82
C CYS A 165 17.27 -14.06 -11.33
N GLY A 166 18.45 -14.03 -10.70
CA GLY A 166 19.55 -13.18 -11.15
C GLY A 166 20.44 -12.66 -10.02
N THR A 167 20.86 -11.40 -10.14
CA THR A 167 21.74 -10.75 -9.18
C THR A 167 21.14 -9.40 -8.76
N LEU A 168 21.06 -9.17 -7.46
CA LEU A 168 20.80 -7.84 -6.93
C LEU A 168 22.09 -7.04 -6.92
N VAL A 169 22.03 -5.88 -7.52
CA VAL A 169 23.13 -4.93 -7.65
C VAL A 169 22.76 -3.60 -7.05
N GLU A 170 23.75 -2.88 -6.57
CA GLU A 170 23.62 -1.49 -6.09
C GLU A 170 24.29 -0.54 -7.07
N PHE A 171 23.69 0.59 -7.32
CA PHE A 171 24.26 1.66 -8.13
C PHE A 171 25.35 2.39 -7.32
N ASP A 172 26.55 2.47 -7.89
CA ASP A 172 27.64 3.22 -7.27
C ASP A 172 27.39 4.73 -7.33
N ALA A 173 27.10 5.33 -6.18
CA ALA A 173 26.83 6.75 -6.04
C ALA A 173 27.99 7.65 -6.52
N THR A 174 29.21 7.14 -6.51
CA THR A 174 30.43 7.90 -6.85
C THR A 174 30.86 7.71 -8.29
N HIS A 175 30.27 6.77 -9.03
CA HIS A 175 30.69 6.47 -10.39
C HIS A 175 30.18 7.53 -11.39
N PRO A 176 31.02 8.07 -12.28
CA PRO A 176 30.63 9.13 -13.22
C PRO A 176 29.52 8.71 -14.20
N ALA A 177 29.36 7.42 -14.47
CA ALA A 177 28.30 6.91 -15.34
C ALA A 177 27.00 6.53 -14.58
N LEU A 178 26.85 6.88 -13.31
CA LEU A 178 25.64 6.62 -12.51
C LEU A 178 24.38 7.05 -13.23
N ARG A 179 24.32 8.28 -13.70
CA ARG A 179 23.14 8.84 -14.37
C ARG A 179 22.81 8.14 -15.67
N CYS A 180 23.83 7.68 -16.39
CA CYS A 180 23.66 6.91 -17.63
C CYS A 180 23.04 5.54 -17.34
N GLU A 181 23.51 4.85 -16.30
CA GLU A 181 22.95 3.55 -15.88
C GLU A 181 21.54 3.69 -15.30
N MET A 182 21.25 4.78 -14.57
CA MET A 182 19.89 5.09 -14.14
C MET A 182 18.94 5.34 -15.32
N ALA A 183 19.41 5.98 -16.38
CA ALA A 183 18.65 6.18 -17.61
C ALA A 183 18.34 4.84 -18.30
N TYR A 184 19.32 3.95 -18.36
CA TYR A 184 19.17 2.58 -18.89
C TYR A 184 18.14 1.79 -18.07
N GLU A 185 18.24 1.81 -16.73
CA GLU A 185 17.29 1.18 -15.82
C GLU A 185 15.85 1.68 -16.09
N SER A 186 15.68 3.01 -16.13
CA SER A 186 14.40 3.62 -16.42
C SER A 186 13.83 3.26 -17.78
N TRP A 187 14.68 3.15 -18.78
CA TRP A 187 14.24 2.79 -20.12
C TRP A 187 13.67 1.37 -20.14
N HIS A 188 14.37 0.40 -19.55
CA HIS A 188 13.91 -0.98 -19.48
C HIS A 188 12.69 -1.15 -18.57
N MET A 189 12.77 -0.59 -17.38
CA MET A 189 11.71 -0.74 -16.34
C MET A 189 10.51 0.13 -16.59
N GLN A 190 10.66 1.12 -17.43
CA GLN A 190 9.57 2.04 -17.73
C GLN A 190 9.04 2.76 -16.47
N HIS A 191 9.91 3.28 -15.67
CA HIS A 191 9.64 4.07 -14.46
C HIS A 191 10.47 5.37 -14.42
N CYS A 192 10.30 6.19 -13.37
CA CYS A 192 10.81 7.55 -13.33
C CYS A 192 12.25 7.72 -12.81
N VAL A 193 12.85 6.69 -12.18
CA VAL A 193 14.12 6.81 -11.44
C VAL A 193 15.28 7.40 -12.24
N GLY A 194 15.37 7.12 -13.53
CA GLY A 194 16.41 7.67 -14.42
C GLY A 194 15.83 8.47 -15.57
N GLN A 195 14.66 9.09 -15.39
CA GLN A 195 14.06 9.92 -16.42
C GLN A 195 14.54 11.36 -16.31
N PHE A 196 15.53 11.69 -17.10
CA PHE A 196 16.06 13.03 -17.20
C PHE A 196 15.22 13.87 -18.17
N GLN A 197 15.14 15.18 -17.90
CA GLN A 197 14.46 16.12 -18.79
C GLN A 197 15.27 16.36 -20.04
N ASP A 198 16.59 16.50 -19.89
CA ASP A 198 17.58 16.55 -20.97
C ASP A 198 18.36 15.22 -20.99
N ASN A 199 18.16 14.47 -22.06
CA ASN A 199 18.80 13.16 -22.24
C ASN A 199 20.27 13.25 -22.63
N ASN A 200 20.74 14.39 -23.09
CA ASN A 200 22.14 14.57 -23.49
C ASN A 200 23.02 14.88 -22.29
N SER A 201 22.56 15.80 -21.43
CA SER A 201 23.26 16.18 -20.22
C SER A 201 22.89 15.33 -19.01
N LEU A 202 21.88 14.47 -19.12
CA LEU A 202 21.30 13.67 -18.01
C LEU A 202 20.95 14.55 -16.80
N ALA A 203 20.27 15.66 -17.07
CA ALA A 203 19.89 16.67 -16.08
C ALA A 203 18.40 16.96 -16.10
N GLY A 204 17.91 17.48 -14.97
CA GLY A 204 16.50 17.85 -14.78
C GLY A 204 15.55 16.67 -14.70
N GLY A 205 14.31 16.94 -14.28
CA GLY A 205 13.27 15.93 -14.14
C GLY A 205 13.46 14.98 -12.96
N TYR A 206 12.78 13.84 -13.01
CA TYR A 206 12.84 12.82 -11.94
C TYR A 206 14.21 12.19 -11.82
N GLY A 207 14.88 11.91 -12.94
CA GLY A 207 16.21 11.32 -12.93
C GLY A 207 17.22 12.16 -12.15
N ASP A 208 17.18 13.47 -12.34
CA ASP A 208 18.08 14.39 -11.62
C ASP A 208 17.76 14.44 -10.12
N TYR A 209 16.48 14.40 -9.75
CA TYR A 209 16.08 14.32 -8.35
C TYR A 209 16.65 13.07 -7.67
N TYR A 210 16.45 11.89 -8.24
CA TYR A 210 16.98 10.65 -7.68
C TYR A 210 18.51 10.62 -7.70
N ALA A 211 19.14 11.03 -8.82
CA ALA A 211 20.58 11.04 -8.93
C ALA A 211 21.25 11.88 -7.86
N ARG A 212 20.76 13.10 -7.61
CA ARG A 212 21.30 13.97 -6.54
C ARG A 212 21.20 13.34 -5.17
N HIS A 213 20.07 12.70 -4.83
CA HIS A 213 19.93 12.04 -3.53
C HIS A 213 20.87 10.84 -3.37
N ILE A 214 21.13 10.11 -4.47
CA ILE A 214 22.08 9.01 -4.48
C ILE A 214 23.51 9.55 -4.35
N GLU A 215 23.89 10.55 -5.16
CA GLU A 215 25.19 11.21 -5.14
C GLU A 215 25.52 11.83 -3.77
N GLN A 216 24.50 12.31 -3.03
CA GLN A 216 24.62 12.87 -1.69
C GLN A 216 24.60 11.81 -0.58
N GLY A 217 24.42 10.52 -0.93
CA GLY A 217 24.30 9.45 0.05
C GLY A 217 23.01 9.44 0.87
N ALA A 218 22.01 10.24 0.47
CA ALA A 218 20.70 10.28 1.14
C ALA A 218 19.78 9.13 0.68
N MET A 219 20.13 8.48 -0.44
CA MET A 219 19.39 7.37 -1.01
C MET A 219 20.34 6.31 -1.56
N ARG A 220 19.93 5.05 -1.47
CA ARG A 220 20.57 3.93 -2.15
C ARG A 220 19.60 3.35 -3.17
N LEU A 221 20.11 3.03 -4.35
CA LEU A 221 19.35 2.44 -5.44
C LEU A 221 19.86 1.04 -5.74
N PHE A 222 18.95 0.08 -5.86
CA PHE A 222 19.26 -1.31 -6.17
C PHE A 222 18.42 -1.79 -7.34
N SER A 223 18.94 -2.79 -8.07
CA SER A 223 18.24 -3.43 -9.17
C SER A 223 18.44 -4.95 -9.12
N LEU A 224 17.36 -5.69 -9.36
CA LEU A 224 17.45 -7.11 -9.66
C LEU A 224 17.67 -7.26 -11.17
N ARG A 225 18.81 -7.78 -11.57
CA ARG A 225 19.22 -7.97 -12.96
C ARG A 225 19.35 -9.45 -13.30
N ASP A 226 18.92 -9.83 -14.48
CA ASP A 226 19.17 -11.18 -15.00
C ASP A 226 20.62 -11.35 -15.53
N GLU A 227 20.91 -12.51 -16.07
CA GLU A 227 22.22 -12.85 -16.65
C GLU A 227 22.63 -11.96 -17.84
N ASN A 228 21.65 -11.37 -18.52
CA ASN A 228 21.85 -10.42 -19.63
C ASN A 228 21.91 -8.96 -19.15
N ASN A 229 22.02 -8.74 -17.83
CA ASN A 229 22.01 -7.42 -17.21
C ASN A 229 20.71 -6.62 -17.44
N ILE A 230 19.58 -7.31 -17.71
CA ILE A 230 18.28 -6.68 -17.89
C ILE A 230 17.61 -6.51 -16.51
N PRO A 231 17.15 -5.30 -16.16
CA PRO A 231 16.49 -5.05 -14.87
C PRO A 231 15.06 -5.59 -14.83
N HIS A 232 14.67 -6.11 -13.69
CA HIS A 232 13.34 -6.69 -13.43
C HIS A 232 12.64 -6.09 -12.21
N VAL A 233 13.40 -5.68 -11.20
CA VAL A 233 12.90 -5.00 -9.99
C VAL A 233 13.87 -3.89 -9.63
N THR A 234 13.34 -2.70 -9.40
CA THR A 234 14.12 -1.54 -8.93
C THR A 234 13.69 -1.21 -7.51
N ILE A 235 14.66 -1.06 -6.61
CA ILE A 235 14.44 -0.81 -5.20
C ILE A 235 15.17 0.46 -4.82
N SER A 236 14.47 1.44 -4.24
CA SER A 236 15.06 2.62 -3.65
C SER A 236 14.88 2.61 -2.13
N MET A 237 15.94 2.98 -1.42
CA MET A 237 15.95 3.07 0.04
C MET A 237 16.52 4.40 0.49
N ARG A 238 15.87 5.04 1.44
CA ARG A 238 16.40 6.25 2.12
C ARG A 238 17.39 5.87 3.18
N VAL A 239 18.47 6.64 3.25
CA VAL A 239 19.44 6.54 4.34
C VAL A 239 18.95 7.41 5.47
N LYS A 240 18.76 6.82 6.66
CA LYS A 240 18.37 7.49 7.90
C LYS A 240 19.46 7.33 8.94
N SER A 241 19.40 8.09 10.02
CA SER A 241 20.35 8.00 11.13
C SER A 241 20.39 6.63 11.81
N ASP A 242 19.29 5.90 11.75
CA ASP A 242 19.05 4.61 12.40
C ASP A 242 18.98 3.43 11.42
N GLY A 243 19.29 3.64 10.14
CA GLY A 243 19.37 2.57 9.13
C GLY A 243 18.76 2.93 7.79
N LEU A 244 18.38 1.91 7.02
CA LEU A 244 17.77 2.07 5.71
C LEU A 244 16.25 1.96 5.82
N GLU A 245 15.53 2.88 5.22
CA GLU A 245 14.07 2.86 5.08
C GLU A 245 13.71 2.54 3.64
N ILE A 246 12.80 1.58 3.44
CA ILE A 246 12.28 1.25 2.11
C ILE A 246 11.48 2.46 1.60
N GLU A 247 11.84 2.96 0.42
CA GLU A 247 11.07 4.01 -0.23
C GLU A 247 10.16 3.46 -1.33
N GLN A 248 10.69 2.58 -2.18
CA GLN A 248 9.91 1.93 -3.25
C GLN A 248 10.53 0.58 -3.63
N ILE A 249 9.66 -0.38 -3.99
CA ILE A 249 10.04 -1.64 -4.64
C ILE A 249 9.13 -1.79 -5.85
N LYS A 250 9.67 -1.55 -7.04
CA LYS A 250 8.88 -1.47 -8.26
C LYS A 250 9.36 -2.45 -9.34
N GLY A 251 8.39 -3.09 -9.95
CA GLY A 251 8.54 -3.76 -11.22
C GLY A 251 8.33 -2.81 -12.40
N LYS A 252 8.18 -3.38 -13.59
CA LYS A 252 7.98 -2.62 -14.83
C LYS A 252 6.74 -1.71 -14.73
N GLN A 253 6.86 -0.46 -15.23
CA GLN A 253 5.80 0.54 -15.27
C GLN A 253 5.32 1.00 -13.87
N ASN A 254 6.20 1.02 -12.89
CA ASN A 254 5.89 1.33 -11.48
C ASN A 254 4.81 0.41 -10.85
N ARG A 255 4.59 -0.77 -11.43
CA ARG A 255 3.70 -1.78 -10.85
C ARG A 255 4.43 -2.56 -9.75
N HIS A 256 3.68 -3.33 -8.97
CA HIS A 256 4.31 -4.31 -8.09
C HIS A 256 5.17 -5.29 -8.91
N PRO A 257 6.30 -5.76 -8.37
CA PRO A 257 7.10 -6.81 -9.00
C PRO A 257 6.23 -8.03 -9.33
N VAL A 258 6.55 -8.72 -10.41
CA VAL A 258 5.89 -9.98 -10.76
C VAL A 258 6.14 -11.02 -9.67
N LYS A 259 5.14 -11.83 -9.33
CA LYS A 259 5.16 -12.82 -8.23
C LYS A 259 6.42 -13.68 -8.19
N LYS A 260 6.97 -14.05 -9.35
CA LYS A 260 8.21 -14.85 -9.44
C LYS A 260 9.43 -14.22 -8.77
N TYR A 261 9.47 -12.88 -8.63
CA TYR A 261 10.57 -12.15 -7.99
C TYR A 261 10.36 -11.91 -6.49
N ALA A 262 9.19 -12.25 -5.94
CA ALA A 262 8.88 -11.97 -4.54
C ALA A 262 9.85 -12.66 -3.56
N ALA A 263 10.25 -13.91 -3.86
CA ALA A 263 11.23 -14.64 -3.05
C ALA A 263 12.62 -13.98 -3.08
N ASP A 264 13.04 -13.48 -4.23
CA ASP A 264 14.32 -12.79 -4.41
C ASP A 264 14.33 -11.45 -3.66
N VAL A 265 13.21 -10.71 -3.72
CA VAL A 265 13.04 -9.48 -2.94
C VAL A 265 13.05 -9.77 -1.45
N LEU A 266 12.36 -10.82 -0.99
CA LEU A 266 12.39 -11.21 0.42
C LEU A 266 13.81 -11.54 0.89
N GLN A 267 14.56 -12.30 0.09
CA GLN A 267 15.95 -12.64 0.39
C GLN A 267 16.83 -11.38 0.48
N PHE A 268 16.61 -10.42 -0.42
CA PHE A 268 17.28 -9.12 -0.38
C PHE A 268 16.94 -8.31 0.88
N LEU A 269 15.66 -8.24 1.26
CA LEU A 269 15.24 -7.54 2.48
C LEU A 269 15.86 -8.15 3.73
N ARG A 270 15.97 -9.49 3.79
CA ARG A 270 16.67 -10.19 4.87
C ARG A 270 18.17 -9.89 4.89
N HIS A 271 18.79 -9.75 3.73
CA HIS A 271 20.23 -9.44 3.61
C HIS A 271 20.55 -7.99 3.99
N ILE A 272 19.77 -7.03 3.47
CA ILE A 272 19.99 -5.59 3.73
C ILE A 272 19.48 -5.18 5.11
N ALA A 273 18.49 -5.90 5.65
CA ALA A 273 17.85 -5.63 6.93
C ALA A 273 17.41 -4.16 7.09
N PRO A 274 16.54 -3.63 6.19
CA PRO A 274 16.01 -2.30 6.34
C PRO A 274 15.12 -2.20 7.59
N GLN A 275 14.84 -0.99 8.02
CA GLN A 275 13.97 -0.75 9.17
C GLN A 275 12.64 -1.48 9.05
N PRO A 276 12.12 -2.03 10.16
CA PRO A 276 10.89 -2.82 10.19
C PRO A 276 9.65 -1.93 10.08
N THR A 277 9.42 -1.39 8.90
CA THR A 277 8.27 -0.54 8.63
C THR A 277 7.27 -1.24 7.71
N ARG A 278 5.98 -0.98 7.93
CA ARG A 278 4.96 -1.38 6.97
C ARG A 278 5.18 -0.65 5.65
N HIS A 279 5.18 -1.39 4.55
CA HIS A 279 5.37 -0.81 3.23
C HIS A 279 4.44 -1.46 2.19
N ALA A 280 3.66 -0.62 1.48
CA ALA A 280 2.67 -1.07 0.51
C ALA A 280 3.26 -1.98 -0.59
N ASP A 281 4.49 -1.71 -1.04
CA ASP A 281 5.13 -2.55 -2.06
C ASP A 281 5.51 -3.93 -1.51
N CYS A 282 5.91 -4.04 -0.24
CA CYS A 282 6.15 -5.33 0.43
C CYS A 282 4.84 -6.09 0.62
N GLU A 283 3.83 -5.43 1.19
CA GLU A 283 2.51 -6.02 1.39
C GLU A 283 1.87 -6.44 0.07
N GLY A 284 2.07 -5.68 -1.01
CA GLY A 284 1.65 -6.04 -2.36
C GLY A 284 2.22 -7.38 -2.87
N MET A 285 3.36 -7.81 -2.35
CA MET A 285 3.99 -9.11 -2.62
C MET A 285 3.70 -10.17 -1.54
N GLY A 286 2.91 -9.83 -0.51
CA GLY A 286 2.67 -10.70 0.64
C GLY A 286 3.85 -10.77 1.61
N ILE A 287 4.77 -9.78 1.58
CA ILE A 287 5.93 -9.71 2.47
C ILE A 287 5.61 -8.77 3.62
N VAL A 288 5.81 -9.23 4.84
CA VAL A 288 5.59 -8.50 6.09
C VAL A 288 6.79 -8.62 7.01
N TYR A 289 6.91 -7.71 7.98
CA TYR A 289 7.89 -7.82 9.04
C TYR A 289 7.22 -8.39 10.28
N GLU A 290 7.60 -9.61 10.66
CA GLU A 290 7.15 -10.24 11.90
C GLU A 290 7.96 -9.70 13.06
N LYS A 291 7.27 -9.32 14.13
CA LYS A 291 7.90 -8.95 15.40
C LYS A 291 7.12 -9.57 16.55
N THR A 292 7.57 -10.75 16.95
CA THR A 292 7.05 -11.48 18.11
C THR A 292 8.19 -11.74 19.08
N PRO A 293 7.94 -12.16 20.33
CA PRO A 293 8.99 -12.52 21.28
C PRO A 293 9.93 -13.63 20.77
N GLU A 294 9.43 -14.51 19.90
CA GLU A 294 10.15 -15.68 19.41
C GLU A 294 10.78 -15.44 18.03
N HIS A 295 10.23 -14.52 17.25
CA HIS A 295 10.65 -14.29 15.88
C HIS A 295 10.66 -12.79 15.52
N GLU A 296 11.75 -12.37 14.87
CA GLU A 296 11.86 -11.02 14.31
C GLU A 296 12.47 -11.10 12.91
N GLY A 297 11.82 -10.47 11.91
CA GLY A 297 12.36 -10.39 10.55
C GLY A 297 11.33 -10.37 9.44
N TRP A 298 11.83 -10.16 8.23
CA TRP A 298 11.04 -10.18 7.01
C TRP A 298 10.64 -11.60 6.63
N LYS A 299 9.35 -11.83 6.37
CA LYS A 299 8.78 -13.13 5.97
C LYS A 299 7.65 -12.93 4.96
N PHE A 300 7.29 -14.01 4.26
CA PHE A 300 5.98 -14.07 3.66
C PHE A 300 4.92 -14.23 4.74
N ILE A 301 3.77 -13.64 4.52
CA ILE A 301 2.63 -13.77 5.43
C ILE A 301 2.21 -15.24 5.59
N THR A 302 2.43 -16.06 4.57
CA THR A 302 2.20 -17.51 4.58
C THR A 302 3.15 -18.29 5.50
N ASP A 303 4.29 -17.69 5.86
CA ASP A 303 5.33 -18.34 6.69
C ASP A 303 5.20 -17.93 8.16
N ILE A 304 4.17 -17.19 8.52
CA ILE A 304 3.87 -16.81 9.90
C ILE A 304 3.20 -18.00 10.59
N HIS A 305 3.81 -18.47 11.66
CA HIS A 305 3.31 -19.59 12.45
C HIS A 305 2.56 -19.14 13.71
N ASP A 306 2.82 -17.92 14.19
CA ASP A 306 2.08 -17.35 15.30
C ASP A 306 0.69 -16.91 14.81
N GLU A 307 -0.33 -17.70 15.17
CA GLU A 307 -1.71 -17.47 14.75
C GLU A 307 -2.24 -16.13 15.28
N SER A 308 -1.87 -15.73 16.50
CA SER A 308 -2.30 -14.47 17.10
C SER A 308 -1.74 -13.27 16.35
N PHE A 309 -0.45 -13.34 15.97
CA PHE A 309 0.17 -12.32 15.14
C PHE A 309 -0.44 -12.28 13.74
N LEU A 310 -0.64 -13.45 13.11
CA LEU A 310 -1.27 -13.56 11.79
C LEU A 310 -2.69 -12.97 11.80
N LEU A 311 -3.50 -13.32 12.80
CA LEU A 311 -4.84 -12.77 12.97
C LEU A 311 -4.82 -11.25 13.12
N SER A 312 -3.91 -10.72 13.94
CA SER A 312 -3.74 -9.28 14.13
C SER A 312 -3.36 -8.57 12.84
N VAL A 313 -2.40 -9.13 12.08
CA VAL A 313 -1.96 -8.57 10.81
C VAL A 313 -3.09 -8.57 9.78
N LEU A 314 -3.77 -9.70 9.59
CA LEU A 314 -4.82 -9.87 8.58
C LEU A 314 -6.08 -9.08 8.92
N HIS A 315 -6.49 -9.07 10.20
CA HIS A 315 -7.66 -8.32 10.63
C HIS A 315 -7.53 -6.82 10.40
N ASN A 316 -6.33 -6.29 10.58
CA ASN A 316 -6.04 -4.88 10.35
C ASN A 316 -5.66 -4.54 8.90
N ASN A 317 -5.44 -5.56 8.05
CA ASN A 317 -4.94 -5.39 6.69
C ASN A 317 -5.59 -6.38 5.73
N PHE A 318 -6.88 -6.26 5.51
CA PHE A 318 -7.66 -7.21 4.69
C PHE A 318 -7.11 -7.40 3.27
N HIS A 319 -6.44 -6.41 2.72
CA HIS A 319 -5.81 -6.54 1.40
C HIS A 319 -4.71 -7.62 1.33
N LEU A 320 -4.20 -8.07 2.49
CA LEU A 320 -3.24 -9.18 2.56
C LEU A 320 -3.90 -10.56 2.46
N LEU A 321 -5.22 -10.66 2.64
CA LEU A 321 -5.96 -11.93 2.53
C LEU A 321 -5.72 -12.63 1.19
N ARG A 322 -5.57 -11.87 0.11
CA ARG A 322 -5.26 -12.40 -1.23
C ARG A 322 -3.97 -13.23 -1.32
N HIS A 323 -3.08 -13.09 -0.35
CA HIS A 323 -1.81 -13.82 -0.30
C HIS A 323 -1.88 -15.09 0.57
N VAL A 324 -2.94 -15.24 1.38
CA VAL A 324 -3.10 -16.37 2.28
C VAL A 324 -3.99 -17.42 1.62
N THR A 325 -3.43 -18.61 1.39
CA THR A 325 -4.15 -19.70 0.72
C THR A 325 -5.15 -20.35 1.65
N ASP A 326 -4.77 -20.54 2.90
CA ASP A 326 -5.57 -21.22 3.93
C ASP A 326 -5.60 -20.36 5.21
N PRO A 327 -6.49 -19.36 5.26
CA PRO A 327 -6.57 -18.47 6.41
C PRO A 327 -7.16 -19.21 7.62
N PRO A 328 -6.71 -18.90 8.84
CA PRO A 328 -7.25 -19.50 10.08
C PRO A 328 -8.77 -19.41 10.13
N VAL A 329 -9.42 -20.50 10.56
CA VAL A 329 -10.90 -20.56 10.65
C VAL A 329 -11.43 -19.46 11.57
N ALA A 330 -10.72 -19.15 12.66
CA ALA A 330 -11.06 -18.05 13.56
C ALA A 330 -11.14 -16.69 12.83
N LEU A 331 -10.21 -16.41 11.92
CA LEU A 331 -10.25 -15.20 11.08
C LEU A 331 -11.47 -15.18 10.16
N GLN A 332 -11.79 -16.33 9.55
CA GLN A 332 -12.95 -16.43 8.66
C GLN A 332 -14.24 -16.14 9.40
N TRP A 333 -14.42 -16.66 10.61
CA TRP A 333 -15.55 -16.33 11.48
C TRP A 333 -15.57 -14.85 11.86
N LEU A 334 -14.43 -14.28 12.22
CA LEU A 334 -14.31 -12.86 12.51
C LEU A 334 -14.73 -11.99 11.33
N LEU A 335 -14.27 -12.33 10.12
CA LEU A 335 -14.64 -11.63 8.88
C LEU A 335 -16.13 -11.77 8.58
N LEU A 336 -16.72 -12.95 8.79
CA LEU A 336 -18.15 -13.17 8.58
C LEU A 336 -19.00 -12.22 9.43
N HIS A 337 -18.56 -11.93 10.67
CA HIS A 337 -19.28 -11.03 11.57
C HIS A 337 -18.96 -9.55 11.37
N SER A 338 -17.68 -9.22 11.15
CA SER A 338 -17.24 -7.82 11.13
C SER A 338 -17.19 -7.21 9.73
N SER A 339 -16.83 -7.99 8.72
CA SER A 339 -16.59 -7.52 7.37
C SER A 339 -16.84 -8.62 6.35
N PRO A 340 -18.08 -9.10 6.21
CA PRO A 340 -18.42 -10.26 5.39
C PRO A 340 -18.00 -10.11 3.91
N GLY A 341 -17.97 -8.88 3.39
CA GLY A 341 -17.49 -8.60 2.04
C GLY A 341 -16.03 -8.99 1.81
N GLU A 342 -15.21 -9.01 2.86
CA GLU A 342 -13.79 -9.37 2.75
C GLU A 342 -13.57 -10.89 2.58
N LEU A 343 -14.57 -11.72 2.89
CA LEU A 343 -14.52 -13.15 2.62
C LEU A 343 -14.27 -13.47 1.14
N HIS A 344 -14.67 -12.58 0.23
CA HIS A 344 -14.39 -12.72 -1.20
C HIS A 344 -12.90 -12.63 -1.57
N GLN A 345 -12.07 -12.12 -0.70
CA GLN A 345 -10.62 -12.04 -0.91
C GLN A 345 -9.91 -13.36 -0.55
N LEU A 346 -10.59 -14.25 0.17
CA LEU A 346 -10.03 -15.53 0.57
C LEU A 346 -9.96 -16.47 -0.64
N GLN A 347 -8.88 -17.24 -0.71
CA GLN A 347 -8.72 -18.26 -1.75
C GLN A 347 -9.54 -19.52 -1.41
N THR A 348 -9.63 -19.83 -0.11
CA THR A 348 -10.42 -20.95 0.42
C THR A 348 -11.26 -20.47 1.60
N ILE A 349 -12.44 -21.05 1.76
CA ILE A 349 -13.34 -20.80 2.90
C ILE A 349 -13.69 -22.13 3.53
N ASP A 350 -13.63 -22.18 4.87
CA ASP A 350 -14.05 -23.34 5.64
C ASP A 350 -15.54 -23.64 5.36
N PRO A 351 -15.93 -24.93 5.16
CA PRO A 351 -17.31 -25.30 4.83
C PRO A 351 -18.35 -24.83 5.84
N THR A 352 -18.00 -24.74 7.12
CA THR A 352 -18.93 -24.28 8.16
C THR A 352 -19.14 -22.76 8.09
N VAL A 353 -18.08 -22.01 7.82
CA VAL A 353 -18.15 -20.56 7.59
C VAL A 353 -18.91 -20.26 6.30
N ALA A 354 -18.66 -21.01 5.23
CA ALA A 354 -19.37 -20.86 3.96
C ALA A 354 -20.88 -21.09 4.14
N THR A 355 -21.27 -22.15 4.84
CA THR A 355 -22.68 -22.43 5.14
C THR A 355 -23.31 -21.30 5.95
N ALA A 356 -22.63 -20.79 6.98
CA ALA A 356 -23.12 -19.68 7.77
C ALA A 356 -23.22 -18.38 6.94
N ALA A 357 -22.27 -18.15 6.04
CA ALA A 357 -22.28 -16.99 5.14
C ALA A 357 -23.47 -17.02 4.18
N GLU A 358 -23.76 -18.17 3.59
CA GLU A 358 -24.92 -18.38 2.74
C GLU A 358 -26.24 -18.15 3.49
N MET A 359 -26.32 -18.60 4.74
CA MET A 359 -27.47 -18.41 5.59
C MET A 359 -27.70 -16.96 6.01
N LEU A 360 -26.63 -16.26 6.39
CA LEU A 360 -26.71 -14.88 6.87
C LEU A 360 -26.85 -13.85 5.74
N TYR A 361 -26.31 -14.16 4.57
CA TYR A 361 -26.23 -13.24 3.43
C TYR A 361 -26.64 -13.94 2.12
N PRO A 362 -27.86 -14.43 1.96
CA PRO A 362 -28.28 -15.27 0.85
C PRO A 362 -28.27 -14.57 -0.50
N GLN A 363 -28.22 -13.24 -0.52
CA GLN A 363 -28.17 -12.44 -1.75
C GLN A 363 -26.74 -12.18 -2.26
N GLN A 364 -25.71 -12.62 -1.54
CA GLN A 364 -24.34 -12.44 -1.95
C GLN A 364 -23.82 -13.71 -2.61
N LEU A 365 -23.22 -13.56 -3.80
CA LEU A 365 -22.48 -14.66 -4.42
C LEU A 365 -21.18 -14.88 -3.67
N TRP A 366 -21.11 -15.93 -2.87
CA TRP A 366 -19.90 -16.31 -2.15
C TRP A 366 -18.95 -17.08 -3.08
N HIS A 367 -17.65 -16.96 -2.81
CA HIS A 367 -16.59 -17.47 -3.68
C HIS A 367 -16.74 -18.98 -3.97
N PRO A 368 -16.48 -19.44 -5.20
CA PRO A 368 -16.72 -20.82 -5.63
C PRO A 368 -15.80 -21.87 -5.03
N THR A 369 -14.78 -21.50 -4.28
CA THR A 369 -13.77 -22.44 -3.80
C THR A 369 -13.99 -22.81 -2.33
N ILE A 370 -15.09 -23.50 -2.04
CA ILE A 370 -15.22 -24.25 -0.80
C ILE A 370 -14.45 -25.54 -0.99
N ALA A 371 -13.32 -25.73 -0.32
CA ALA A 371 -12.57 -26.98 -0.15
C ALA A 371 -13.01 -28.14 -1.06
N GLY A 372 -12.90 -28.00 -2.39
CA GLY A 372 -13.16 -29.06 -3.36
C GLY A 372 -14.61 -29.28 -3.80
N LYS A 373 -15.55 -28.38 -3.49
CA LYS A 373 -16.93 -28.48 -4.00
C LYS A 373 -17.39 -27.16 -4.61
N ASN A 374 -17.71 -27.17 -5.91
CA ASN A 374 -18.59 -26.18 -6.53
C ASN A 374 -19.98 -26.35 -5.95
N THR A 375 -20.42 -25.47 -5.07
CA THR A 375 -21.80 -25.49 -4.55
C THR A 375 -22.50 -24.20 -4.90
N THR A 376 -23.34 -24.24 -5.94
CA THR A 376 -24.50 -23.37 -6.02
C THR A 376 -25.55 -23.93 -5.07
N ARG A 377 -25.76 -23.33 -3.92
CA ARG A 377 -26.88 -23.66 -3.04
C ARG A 377 -27.95 -22.60 -3.17
N GLU A 378 -29.21 -23.02 -3.05
CA GLU A 378 -30.35 -22.11 -3.01
C GLU A 378 -30.31 -21.27 -1.70
N PRO A 379 -30.73 -20.00 -1.73
CA PRO A 379 -30.71 -19.13 -0.55
C PRO A 379 -31.68 -19.60 0.53
N PHE A 380 -31.27 -19.46 1.80
CA PHE A 380 -32.11 -19.76 2.94
C PHE A 380 -32.79 -18.49 3.48
N GLU A 381 -33.96 -18.64 4.11
CA GLU A 381 -34.66 -17.52 4.74
C GLU A 381 -33.91 -16.98 5.98
N ILE A 382 -33.72 -15.66 6.01
CA ILE A 382 -32.85 -14.96 6.98
C ILE A 382 -33.40 -14.98 8.41
N GLU A 383 -34.74 -14.98 8.60
CA GLU A 383 -35.36 -14.77 9.91
C GLU A 383 -35.06 -15.86 10.95
N SER A 384 -34.92 -17.11 10.53
CA SER A 384 -34.67 -18.22 11.47
C SER A 384 -33.21 -18.33 11.96
N VAL A 385 -32.24 -17.82 11.17
CA VAL A 385 -30.81 -17.97 11.44
C VAL A 385 -30.30 -16.86 12.36
N THR A 386 -30.80 -15.62 12.20
CA THR A 386 -30.42 -14.50 13.08
C THR A 386 -30.72 -14.79 14.55
N LEU A 387 -31.84 -15.48 14.83
CA LEU A 387 -32.23 -15.89 16.20
C LEU A 387 -31.30 -16.98 16.76
N GLN A 388 -30.81 -17.91 15.92
CA GLN A 388 -29.90 -18.96 16.36
C GLN A 388 -28.48 -18.43 16.62
N THR A 389 -27.97 -17.57 15.76
CA THR A 389 -26.64 -16.98 15.91
C THR A 389 -26.56 -16.08 17.15
N THR A 390 -27.60 -15.30 17.41
CA THR A 390 -27.70 -14.47 18.63
C THR A 390 -27.73 -15.31 19.91
N ARG A 391 -28.31 -16.52 19.87
CA ARG A 391 -28.30 -17.44 21.00
C ARG A 391 -26.95 -18.08 21.28
N TYR A 392 -26.15 -18.35 20.25
CA TYR A 392 -24.80 -18.89 20.43
C TYR A 392 -23.82 -17.84 21.01
N LEU A 393 -23.92 -16.60 20.58
CA LEU A 393 -23.08 -15.49 21.10
C LEU A 393 -23.40 -15.14 22.57
N THR A 394 -24.68 -15.26 22.97
CA THR A 394 -25.06 -15.01 24.36
C THR A 394 -24.78 -16.17 25.32
N ALA A 395 -24.50 -17.38 24.80
CA ALA A 395 -24.15 -18.53 25.65
C ALA A 395 -22.65 -18.56 26.01
N ASP A 396 -21.77 -18.02 25.20
CA ASP A 396 -20.33 -17.93 25.48
C ASP A 396 -19.93 -16.72 26.35
N GLU A 397 -20.74 -15.67 26.40
CA GLU A 397 -20.53 -14.54 27.32
C GLU A 397 -20.84 -14.87 28.79
N ARG A 398 -21.29 -16.08 29.13
CA ARG A 398 -21.64 -16.52 30.50
C ARG A 398 -20.69 -17.56 31.08
N LYS A 399 -19.49 -17.66 30.60
CA LYS A 399 -18.40 -18.35 31.25
C LYS A 399 -17.19 -17.40 31.28
#